data_dec040b335b0051f9cbd757d00a6e03b
#
_entry.id   dec040b335b0051f9cbd757d00a6e03b
#
_cell.length_a   1.000
_cell.length_b   1.000
_cell.length_c   1.000
_cell.angle_alpha   90.00
_cell.angle_beta   90.00
_cell.angle_gamma   90.00
#
_symmetry.space_group_name_H-M   'P 1'
#
loop_
_entity.id
_entity.type
_entity.pdbx_description
1 polymer ?
#
loop_
_entity_poly.entity_id
_entity_poly.type
_entity_poly.pdbx_seq_one_letter_code
_entity_poly.pdbx_strand_id
1 'polypeptide(L)'
;NGWYRCSVYFTTISYHFVCMSEDGQDFDLTNNQNNGIYIFGAQSETGNVASSYIPTQGSASTRVAETANGAGNSEVFSDSQGVLFCDIAANSDDGTYRFLSVSAGAYANSIRIGYFNTSNTIEFRVVAGGLPQTQPTHTLSNSTIPTKIAGKYKANDFSLFVNGFKVDTDTSGTTPSGLSELSFDDGNSSNNAPFYGKTKEIGYYDTILTDLELETLTSYKSWTSMVNELNLNIIYNG
;
A
#
# COMPACT_ATOMS: atom_id res chain seq x y z
N ASN A 1 18.32 -20.82 -1.95
CA ASN A 1 17.75 -21.45 -3.17
C ASN A 1 18.26 -20.90 -4.49
N GLY A 2 19.21 -19.99 -4.53
CA GLY A 2 20.00 -19.62 -5.71
C GLY A 2 19.29 -18.89 -6.87
N TRP A 3 17.99 -18.61 -6.82
CA TRP A 3 17.30 -17.83 -7.82
C TRP A 3 17.18 -16.37 -7.40
N TYR A 4 17.53 -15.46 -8.32
CA TYR A 4 17.39 -14.02 -8.12
C TYR A 4 16.45 -13.45 -9.18
N ARG A 5 15.58 -12.53 -8.78
CA ARG A 5 14.81 -11.74 -9.74
C ARG A 5 15.57 -10.46 -10.05
N CYS A 6 15.89 -10.28 -11.33
CA CYS A 6 16.49 -9.05 -11.84
C CYS A 6 15.43 -8.26 -12.59
N SER A 7 15.34 -6.97 -12.36
CA SER A 7 14.46 -6.06 -13.10
C SER A 7 15.22 -4.83 -13.52
N VAL A 8 14.93 -4.32 -14.72
CA VAL A 8 15.48 -3.09 -15.24
C VAL A 8 14.33 -2.22 -15.74
N TYR A 9 14.40 -0.93 -15.43
CA TYR A 9 13.47 0.08 -15.92
C TYR A 9 14.10 0.87 -17.08
N PHE A 10 13.35 1.09 -18.14
CA PHE A 10 13.79 1.87 -19.29
C PHE A 10 12.65 2.71 -19.84
N THR A 11 12.98 3.90 -20.34
CA THR A 11 12.01 4.89 -20.83
C THR A 11 11.76 4.82 -22.33
N THR A 12 12.58 4.07 -23.06
CA THR A 12 12.50 3.90 -24.51
C THR A 12 12.49 2.45 -24.88
N ILE A 13 11.73 2.09 -25.92
CA ILE A 13 11.76 0.74 -26.48
C ILE A 13 13.06 0.56 -27.22
N SER A 14 13.90 -0.36 -26.73
CA SER A 14 15.15 -0.77 -27.37
C SER A 14 15.36 -2.26 -27.14
N TYR A 15 16.32 -2.83 -27.83
CA TYR A 15 16.72 -4.21 -27.61
C TYR A 15 17.50 -4.30 -26.30
N HIS A 16 17.15 -5.26 -25.45
CA HIS A 16 17.84 -5.51 -24.19
C HIS A 16 18.47 -6.90 -24.24
N PHE A 17 19.71 -6.98 -23.79
CA PHE A 17 20.47 -8.22 -23.76
C PHE A 17 20.86 -8.52 -22.31
N VAL A 18 20.77 -9.79 -21.93
CA VAL A 18 21.40 -10.29 -20.72
C VAL A 18 22.78 -10.77 -21.09
N CYS A 19 23.80 -10.13 -20.57
CA CYS A 19 25.19 -10.46 -20.82
C CYS A 19 25.86 -10.91 -19.52
N MET A 20 26.79 -11.85 -19.62
CA MET A 20 27.70 -12.20 -18.54
C MET A 20 29.03 -11.47 -18.78
N SER A 21 29.61 -10.95 -17.70
CA SER A 21 30.92 -10.32 -17.70
C SER A 21 31.69 -10.83 -16.50
N GLU A 22 32.98 -11.08 -16.66
CA GLU A 22 33.84 -11.54 -15.57
C GLU A 22 34.27 -10.38 -14.66
N ASP A 23 34.34 -9.16 -15.19
CA ASP A 23 34.81 -7.96 -14.48
C ASP A 23 33.74 -6.86 -14.34
N GLY A 24 32.56 -7.07 -14.90
CA GLY A 24 31.47 -6.09 -14.90
C GLY A 24 31.65 -4.89 -15.84
N GLN A 25 32.71 -4.91 -16.67
CA GLN A 25 33.08 -3.78 -17.52
C GLN A 25 32.98 -4.09 -19.01
N ASP A 26 33.18 -5.34 -19.43
CA ASP A 26 33.25 -5.69 -20.83
C ASP A 26 32.32 -6.83 -21.23
N PHE A 27 31.80 -6.78 -22.46
CA PHE A 27 30.96 -7.83 -23.05
C PHE A 27 31.77 -8.99 -23.63
N ASP A 28 33.02 -9.15 -23.20
CA ASP A 28 33.88 -10.20 -23.69
C ASP A 28 33.52 -11.54 -23.04
N LEU A 29 32.74 -12.32 -23.75
CA LEU A 29 32.55 -13.74 -23.46
C LEU A 29 33.83 -14.47 -23.88
N THR A 30 34.85 -14.45 -23.04
CA THR A 30 35.97 -15.38 -23.19
C THR A 30 35.37 -16.77 -23.20
N ASN A 31 35.71 -17.53 -24.21
CA ASN A 31 35.11 -18.78 -24.68
C ASN A 31 35.22 -19.93 -23.65
N ASN A 32 34.79 -19.66 -22.40
CA ASN A 32 34.73 -20.66 -21.34
C ASN A 32 33.39 -21.37 -21.41
N GLN A 33 33.32 -22.47 -22.14
CA GLN A 33 32.11 -23.29 -22.35
C GLN A 33 31.55 -23.92 -21.04
N ASN A 34 32.25 -23.73 -19.93
CA ASN A 34 31.82 -24.27 -18.63
C ASN A 34 31.08 -23.25 -17.75
N ASN A 35 31.03 -21.98 -18.15
CA ASN A 35 30.34 -20.92 -17.40
C ASN A 35 29.01 -20.60 -18.10
N GLY A 36 27.94 -20.58 -17.32
CA GLY A 36 26.62 -20.26 -17.81
C GLY A 36 25.69 -19.85 -16.67
N ILE A 37 24.58 -19.20 -17.03
CA ILE A 37 23.49 -18.88 -16.12
C ILE A 37 22.20 -19.51 -16.64
N TYR A 38 21.38 -19.94 -15.72
CA TYR A 38 20.01 -20.34 -16.04
C TYR A 38 19.11 -19.10 -15.99
N ILE A 39 18.38 -18.85 -17.08
CA ILE A 39 17.44 -17.76 -17.18
C ILE A 39 16.03 -18.36 -17.25
N PHE A 40 15.13 -17.84 -16.44
CA PHE A 40 13.73 -18.26 -16.44
C PHE A 40 12.82 -17.05 -16.28
N GLY A 41 11.66 -17.07 -16.97
CA GLY A 41 10.59 -16.10 -16.73
C GLY A 41 10.88 -14.69 -17.21
N ALA A 42 11.54 -14.52 -18.39
CA ALA A 42 11.68 -13.20 -18.98
C ALA A 42 10.28 -12.58 -19.20
N GLN A 43 10.10 -11.34 -18.73
CA GLN A 43 8.85 -10.59 -18.83
C GLN A 43 9.16 -9.14 -19.16
N SER A 44 8.44 -8.60 -20.15
CA SER A 44 8.41 -7.17 -20.45
C SER A 44 6.99 -6.65 -20.20
N GLU A 45 6.88 -5.58 -19.43
CA GLU A 45 5.60 -4.99 -19.07
C GLU A 45 5.67 -3.47 -19.02
N THR A 46 4.55 -2.80 -19.23
CA THR A 46 4.45 -1.36 -19.06
C THR A 46 4.19 -1.04 -17.59
N GLY A 47 4.98 -0.14 -17.01
CA GLY A 47 4.84 0.29 -15.61
C GLY A 47 6.18 0.69 -15.01
N ASN A 48 6.13 1.24 -13.82
CA ASN A 48 7.31 1.69 -13.07
C ASN A 48 7.76 0.68 -11.98
N VAL A 49 7.06 -0.44 -11.84
CA VAL A 49 7.42 -1.55 -10.96
C VAL A 49 7.13 -2.88 -11.63
N ALA A 50 8.01 -3.84 -11.38
CA ALA A 50 7.83 -5.20 -11.89
C ALA A 50 6.69 -5.92 -11.16
N SER A 51 5.68 -6.37 -11.90
CA SER A 51 4.59 -7.19 -11.36
C SER A 51 5.02 -8.65 -11.15
N SER A 52 4.15 -9.50 -10.62
CA SER A 52 4.44 -10.93 -10.53
C SER A 52 4.51 -11.57 -11.92
N TYR A 53 5.31 -12.63 -12.06
CA TYR A 53 5.50 -13.32 -13.33
C TYR A 53 4.17 -13.84 -13.89
N ILE A 54 3.93 -13.58 -15.18
CA ILE A 54 2.79 -14.10 -15.94
C ILE A 54 3.32 -15.06 -17.00
N PRO A 55 3.01 -16.35 -16.93
CA PRO A 55 3.42 -17.31 -17.95
C PRO A 55 2.70 -17.00 -19.27
N THR A 56 3.47 -16.69 -20.30
CA THR A 56 2.97 -16.48 -21.66
C THR A 56 3.42 -17.64 -22.55
N GLN A 57 2.51 -18.14 -23.37
CA GLN A 57 2.76 -19.27 -24.29
C GLN A 57 2.82 -18.77 -25.74
N GLY A 58 3.76 -17.85 -26.02
CA GLY A 58 4.00 -17.34 -27.38
C GLY A 58 3.10 -16.19 -27.82
N SER A 59 2.21 -15.68 -26.95
CA SER A 59 1.40 -14.48 -27.21
C SER A 59 1.36 -13.58 -25.97
N ALA A 60 1.17 -12.28 -26.17
CA ALA A 60 0.99 -11.34 -25.06
C ALA A 60 -0.21 -11.76 -24.20
N SER A 61 -0.05 -11.72 -22.89
CA SER A 61 -1.10 -11.97 -21.90
C SER A 61 -1.33 -10.72 -21.07
N THR A 62 -2.59 -10.37 -20.89
CA THR A 62 -2.97 -9.24 -20.04
C THR A 62 -3.46 -9.80 -18.70
N ARG A 63 -2.88 -9.33 -17.61
CA ARG A 63 -3.45 -9.57 -16.28
C ARG A 63 -4.67 -8.69 -16.11
N VAL A 64 -5.78 -9.29 -15.76
CA VAL A 64 -6.95 -8.54 -15.30
C VAL A 64 -6.58 -7.90 -13.97
N ALA A 65 -6.96 -6.63 -13.78
CA ALA A 65 -6.77 -5.96 -12.49
C ALA A 65 -7.50 -6.75 -11.40
N GLU A 66 -6.82 -6.98 -10.29
CA GLU A 66 -7.46 -7.57 -9.12
C GLU A 66 -8.44 -6.52 -8.55
N THR A 67 -9.70 -6.91 -8.41
CA THR A 67 -10.72 -6.07 -7.78
C THR A 67 -11.15 -6.73 -6.48
N ALA A 68 -11.04 -6.00 -5.38
CA ALA A 68 -11.52 -6.43 -4.07
C ALA A 68 -12.51 -5.38 -3.56
N ASN A 69 -13.58 -5.16 -4.32
CA ASN A 69 -14.58 -4.16 -4.02
C ASN A 69 -15.87 -4.83 -3.54
N GLY A 70 -16.66 -4.10 -2.72
CA GLY A 70 -17.95 -4.54 -2.24
C GLY A 70 -17.88 -5.60 -1.13
N ALA A 71 -16.79 -5.70 -0.38
CA ALA A 71 -16.71 -6.60 0.76
C ALA A 71 -17.43 -5.98 1.99
N GLY A 72 -18.16 -6.81 2.73
CA GLY A 72 -18.96 -6.39 3.88
C GLY A 72 -20.37 -5.92 3.49
N ASN A 73 -21.07 -5.35 4.46
CA ASN A 73 -22.41 -4.79 4.29
C ASN A 73 -22.71 -3.79 5.43
N SER A 74 -23.91 -3.20 5.43
CA SER A 74 -24.34 -2.23 6.44
C SER A 74 -24.51 -2.79 7.87
N GLU A 75 -24.44 -4.09 8.06
CA GLU A 75 -24.45 -4.70 9.41
C GLU A 75 -23.05 -4.75 10.01
N VAL A 76 -22.01 -4.69 9.15
CA VAL A 76 -20.60 -4.71 9.56
C VAL A 76 -20.08 -3.30 9.81
N PHE A 77 -20.48 -2.33 8.97
CA PHE A 77 -19.95 -0.97 9.02
C PHE A 77 -20.89 -0.03 9.78
N SER A 78 -20.31 0.68 10.74
CA SER A 78 -21.08 1.63 11.59
C SER A 78 -21.01 3.05 11.02
N ASP A 79 -22.17 3.68 10.84
CA ASP A 79 -22.26 5.07 10.41
C ASP A 79 -21.83 6.08 11.49
N SER A 80 -21.82 5.66 12.75
CA SER A 80 -21.65 6.59 13.88
C SER A 80 -20.26 6.67 14.44
N GLN A 81 -19.50 5.58 14.36
CA GLN A 81 -18.13 5.49 14.90
C GLN A 81 -17.42 4.23 14.42
N GLY A 82 -16.12 4.20 14.49
CA GLY A 82 -15.33 3.00 14.23
C GLY A 82 -13.86 3.29 14.01
N VAL A 83 -13.14 2.24 13.61
CA VAL A 83 -11.73 2.30 13.27
C VAL A 83 -11.49 1.51 11.97
N LEU A 84 -10.88 2.14 11.00
CA LEU A 84 -10.29 1.46 9.85
C LEU A 84 -8.80 1.30 10.11
N PHE A 85 -8.30 0.06 10.06
CA PHE A 85 -6.90 -0.29 10.24
C PHE A 85 -6.35 -0.94 8.98
N CYS A 86 -5.10 -0.66 8.66
CA CYS A 86 -4.38 -1.38 7.60
C CYS A 86 -2.88 -1.46 7.88
N ASP A 87 -2.25 -2.54 7.41
CA ASP A 87 -0.80 -2.74 7.31
C ASP A 87 -0.48 -2.85 5.82
N ILE A 88 0.03 -1.75 5.25
CA ILE A 88 0.17 -1.56 3.81
C ILE A 88 1.53 -0.96 3.42
N ALA A 89 1.95 -1.22 2.18
CA ALA A 89 3.08 -0.54 1.55
C ALA A 89 2.76 -0.18 0.10
N ALA A 90 3.19 0.99 -0.34
CA ALA A 90 3.14 1.33 -1.76
C ALA A 90 4.14 0.48 -2.56
N ASN A 91 3.87 0.22 -3.83
CA ASN A 91 4.85 -0.41 -4.72
C ASN A 91 5.94 0.58 -5.15
N SER A 92 5.59 1.87 -5.24
CA SER A 92 6.49 2.97 -5.56
C SER A 92 5.96 4.27 -4.95
N ASP A 93 6.86 5.22 -4.69
CA ASP A 93 6.53 6.59 -4.31
C ASP A 93 6.50 7.46 -5.58
N ASP A 94 5.41 7.40 -6.31
CA ASP A 94 5.23 8.05 -7.62
C ASP A 94 4.19 9.19 -7.61
N GLY A 95 3.74 9.62 -6.42
CA GLY A 95 2.74 10.68 -6.26
C GLY A 95 1.34 10.30 -6.76
N THR A 96 1.03 9.03 -6.85
CA THR A 96 -0.29 8.55 -7.26
C THR A 96 -1.18 8.29 -6.05
N TYR A 97 -2.42 8.78 -6.09
CA TYR A 97 -3.43 8.44 -5.07
C TYR A 97 -3.72 6.94 -5.08
N ARG A 98 -3.74 6.34 -3.90
CA ARG A 98 -4.06 4.91 -3.68
C ARG A 98 -4.78 4.75 -2.36
N PHE A 99 -6.04 4.36 -2.38
CA PHE A 99 -6.86 4.28 -1.18
C PHE A 99 -7.46 2.90 -0.94
N LEU A 100 -7.63 2.61 0.33
CA LEU A 100 -8.57 1.64 0.88
C LEU A 100 -9.71 2.43 1.48
N SER A 101 -10.95 2.03 1.22
CA SER A 101 -12.11 2.76 1.70
C SER A 101 -13.18 1.85 2.28
N VAL A 102 -13.92 2.40 3.24
CA VAL A 102 -15.27 1.94 3.61
C VAL A 102 -16.24 3.01 3.18
N SER A 103 -17.23 2.69 2.36
CA SER A 103 -18.10 3.66 1.73
C SER A 103 -19.56 3.19 1.61
N ALA A 104 -20.41 4.12 1.21
CA ALA A 104 -21.78 3.89 0.78
C ALA A 104 -21.90 3.61 -0.73
N GLY A 105 -20.84 3.09 -1.38
CA GLY A 105 -20.76 2.94 -2.83
C GLY A 105 -20.46 4.24 -3.58
N ALA A 106 -20.14 5.31 -2.85
CA ALA A 106 -19.83 6.60 -3.42
C ALA A 106 -18.87 7.40 -2.52
N TYR A 107 -18.04 8.22 -3.13
CA TYR A 107 -17.14 9.16 -2.46
C TYR A 107 -17.82 10.00 -1.38
N ALA A 108 -19.07 10.41 -1.61
CA ALA A 108 -19.79 11.37 -0.79
C ALA A 108 -19.99 10.93 0.68
N ASN A 109 -19.97 9.63 0.95
CA ASN A 109 -20.00 9.07 2.31
C ASN A 109 -18.95 7.95 2.36
N SER A 110 -17.76 8.29 2.84
CA SER A 110 -16.63 7.37 2.85
C SER A 110 -15.63 7.66 3.96
N ILE A 111 -14.94 6.61 4.36
CA ILE A 111 -13.78 6.64 5.25
C ILE A 111 -12.63 6.02 4.47
N ARG A 112 -11.48 6.70 4.38
CA ARG A 112 -10.38 6.27 3.53
C ARG A 112 -9.04 6.37 4.24
N ILE A 113 -8.18 5.39 3.97
CA ILE A 113 -6.76 5.42 4.32
C ILE A 113 -5.96 5.06 3.07
N GLY A 114 -4.87 5.77 2.83
CA GLY A 114 -4.00 5.44 1.71
C GLY A 114 -2.91 6.45 1.47
N TYR A 115 -2.35 6.40 0.27
CA TYR A 115 -1.27 7.28 -0.15
C TYR A 115 -1.81 8.50 -0.88
N PHE A 116 -1.28 9.65 -0.50
CA PHE A 116 -1.61 10.94 -1.09
C PHE A 116 -0.71 11.22 -2.31
N ASN A 117 -1.03 12.27 -3.09
CA ASN A 117 -0.23 12.66 -4.26
C ASN A 117 1.07 13.42 -3.91
N THR A 118 1.41 13.48 -2.65
CA THR A 118 2.68 14.02 -2.16
C THR A 118 3.59 12.89 -1.74
N SER A 119 4.88 12.99 -2.08
CA SER A 119 5.89 11.97 -1.78
C SER A 119 5.84 11.51 -0.33
N ASN A 120 5.87 10.18 -0.14
CA ASN A 120 5.86 9.51 1.15
C ASN A 120 4.73 9.92 2.10
N THR A 121 3.62 10.45 1.58
CA THR A 121 2.53 10.96 2.43
C THR A 121 1.34 10.00 2.43
N ILE A 122 0.87 9.67 3.61
CA ILE A 122 -0.41 8.99 3.82
C ILE A 122 -1.49 9.99 4.21
N GLU A 123 -2.72 9.63 3.93
CA GLU A 123 -3.93 10.38 4.29
C GLU A 123 -4.93 9.46 4.98
N PHE A 124 -5.56 9.96 6.03
CA PHE A 124 -6.83 9.47 6.53
C PHE A 124 -7.89 10.53 6.24
N ARG A 125 -9.00 10.14 5.60
CA ARG A 125 -10.06 11.09 5.26
C ARG A 125 -11.44 10.51 5.59
N VAL A 126 -12.28 11.35 6.16
CA VAL A 126 -13.70 11.07 6.34
C VAL A 126 -14.49 12.09 5.54
N VAL A 127 -15.43 11.61 4.72
CA VAL A 127 -16.35 12.43 3.92
C VAL A 127 -17.77 12.11 4.30
N ALA A 128 -18.56 13.11 4.61
CA ALA A 128 -19.98 13.01 4.91
C ALA A 128 -20.77 14.01 4.07
N GLY A 129 -21.80 13.54 3.37
CA GLY A 129 -22.63 14.39 2.50
C GLY A 129 -21.83 15.11 1.41
N GLY A 130 -20.74 14.51 0.92
CA GLY A 130 -19.88 15.09 -0.12
C GLY A 130 -18.83 16.10 0.38
N LEU A 131 -18.81 16.37 1.69
CA LEU A 131 -17.86 17.34 2.28
C LEU A 131 -16.84 16.60 3.17
N PRO A 132 -15.53 16.89 3.01
CA PRO A 132 -14.52 16.40 3.94
C PRO A 132 -14.83 16.87 5.37
N GLN A 133 -14.83 15.94 6.31
CA GLN A 133 -15.03 16.20 7.74
C GLN A 133 -13.69 16.29 8.47
N THR A 134 -12.77 15.42 8.10
CA THR A 134 -11.38 15.43 8.55
C THR A 134 -10.48 14.91 7.44
N GLN A 135 -9.24 15.38 7.41
CA GLN A 135 -8.25 15.00 6.37
C GLN A 135 -6.81 15.09 6.90
N PRO A 136 -6.47 14.45 8.02
CA PRO A 136 -5.11 14.43 8.48
C PRO A 136 -4.19 13.69 7.50
N THR A 137 -2.98 14.22 7.37
CA THR A 137 -1.90 13.62 6.59
C THR A 137 -0.67 13.40 7.46
N HIS A 138 0.14 12.41 7.12
CA HIS A 138 1.41 12.14 7.78
C HIS A 138 2.47 11.75 6.77
N THR A 139 3.67 12.33 6.89
CA THR A 139 4.81 12.01 6.02
C THR A 139 5.62 10.85 6.61
N LEU A 140 5.73 9.78 5.86
CA LEU A 140 6.53 8.60 6.19
C LEU A 140 7.99 8.83 5.80
N SER A 141 8.90 8.07 6.41
CA SER A 141 10.30 8.02 5.95
C SER A 141 10.41 7.33 4.57
N ASN A 142 9.56 6.34 4.30
CA ASN A 142 9.50 5.62 3.04
C ASN A 142 8.14 4.89 2.92
N SER A 143 7.34 5.25 1.92
CA SER A 143 6.02 4.66 1.67
C SER A 143 6.06 3.24 1.11
N THR A 144 7.22 2.77 0.62
CA THR A 144 7.38 1.40 0.09
C THR A 144 7.65 0.35 1.18
N ILE A 145 7.80 0.78 2.43
CA ILE A 145 7.96 -0.08 3.60
C ILE A 145 6.58 -0.28 4.26
N PRO A 146 6.25 -1.51 4.74
CA PRO A 146 5.01 -1.76 5.45
C PRO A 146 4.79 -0.80 6.60
N THR A 147 3.63 -0.17 6.61
CA THR A 147 3.24 0.83 7.60
C THR A 147 1.87 0.47 8.17
N LYS A 148 1.77 0.45 9.49
CA LYS A 148 0.53 0.20 10.21
C LYS A 148 -0.17 1.52 10.47
N ILE A 149 -1.40 1.63 10.00
CA ILE A 149 -2.18 2.84 10.03
C ILE A 149 -3.55 2.53 10.62
N ALA A 150 -4.02 3.36 11.54
CA ALA A 150 -5.40 3.30 12.02
C ALA A 150 -6.03 4.68 12.00
N GLY A 151 -7.19 4.78 11.36
CA GLY A 151 -8.04 5.96 11.35
C GLY A 151 -9.26 5.74 12.23
N LYS A 152 -9.33 6.45 13.35
CA LYS A 152 -10.51 6.48 14.24
C LYS A 152 -11.48 7.55 13.77
N TYR A 153 -12.76 7.23 13.71
CA TYR A 153 -13.80 8.19 13.40
C TYR A 153 -14.99 8.07 14.34
N LYS A 154 -15.44 9.19 14.82
CA LYS A 154 -16.69 9.45 15.54
C LYS A 154 -16.98 10.93 15.42
N ALA A 155 -18.24 11.35 15.49
CA ALA A 155 -18.59 12.77 15.45
C ALA A 155 -17.79 13.57 16.49
N ASN A 156 -17.06 14.59 16.05
CA ASN A 156 -16.17 15.44 16.83
C ASN A 156 -15.00 14.70 17.53
N ASP A 157 -14.64 13.50 17.06
CA ASP A 157 -13.53 12.71 17.60
C ASP A 157 -12.89 11.86 16.51
N PHE A 158 -11.95 12.44 15.78
CA PHE A 158 -11.18 11.78 14.73
C PHE A 158 -9.70 11.74 15.10
N SER A 159 -9.02 10.67 14.79
CA SER A 159 -7.58 10.56 15.06
C SER A 159 -6.91 9.63 14.06
N LEU A 160 -5.66 9.95 13.74
CA LEU A 160 -4.78 9.13 12.90
C LEU A 160 -3.63 8.58 13.76
N PHE A 161 -3.43 7.27 13.68
CA PHE A 161 -2.34 6.55 14.33
C PHE A 161 -1.45 5.90 13.27
N VAL A 162 -0.15 6.00 13.44
CA VAL A 162 0.86 5.46 12.52
C VAL A 162 1.99 4.83 13.31
N ASN A 163 2.25 3.55 13.09
CA ASN A 163 3.37 2.81 13.68
C ASN A 163 3.53 2.99 15.20
N GLY A 164 2.40 2.96 15.94
CA GLY A 164 2.37 3.06 17.40
C GLY A 164 2.25 4.48 17.95
N PHE A 165 2.08 5.48 17.11
CA PHE A 165 1.97 6.87 17.54
C PHE A 165 0.68 7.50 17.04
N LYS A 166 0.02 8.26 17.91
CA LYS A 166 -1.03 9.18 17.47
C LYS A 166 -0.38 10.41 16.82
N VAL A 167 -0.60 10.56 15.52
CA VAL A 167 0.06 11.61 14.71
C VAL A 167 -0.82 12.81 14.45
N ASP A 168 -2.16 12.65 14.55
CA ASP A 168 -3.08 13.77 14.38
C ASP A 168 -4.42 13.51 15.09
N THR A 169 -5.15 14.61 15.40
CA THR A 169 -6.47 14.60 16.03
C THR A 169 -7.30 15.76 15.50
N ASP A 170 -8.58 15.49 15.18
CA ASP A 170 -9.57 16.52 14.84
C ASP A 170 -10.79 16.33 15.72
N THR A 171 -11.25 17.41 16.35
CA THR A 171 -12.37 17.42 17.30
C THR A 171 -13.63 18.05 16.73
N SER A 172 -13.71 18.22 15.41
CA SER A 172 -14.80 18.86 14.70
C SER A 172 -15.21 18.08 13.47
N GLY A 173 -16.47 17.76 13.31
CA GLY A 173 -17.00 17.10 12.14
C GLY A 173 -18.09 16.07 12.43
N THR A 174 -18.70 15.58 11.37
CA THR A 174 -19.75 14.55 11.41
C THR A 174 -19.25 13.25 10.78
N THR A 175 -20.01 12.19 10.92
CA THR A 175 -19.72 10.87 10.36
C THR A 175 -20.50 10.63 9.06
N PRO A 176 -20.00 9.78 8.16
CA PRO A 176 -20.71 9.39 6.94
C PRO A 176 -21.95 8.56 7.27
N SER A 177 -22.84 8.40 6.30
CA SER A 177 -24.04 7.57 6.43
C SER A 177 -24.14 6.55 5.30
N GLY A 178 -24.75 5.40 5.60
CA GLY A 178 -25.01 4.34 4.63
C GLY A 178 -23.76 3.52 4.26
N LEU A 179 -22.78 3.45 5.14
CA LEU A 179 -21.58 2.63 4.93
C LEU A 179 -21.96 1.17 4.74
N SER A 180 -21.53 0.56 3.63
CA SER A 180 -21.99 -0.78 3.25
C SER A 180 -20.93 -1.63 2.55
N GLU A 181 -19.79 -1.06 2.17
CA GLU A 181 -18.77 -1.82 1.44
C GLU A 181 -17.35 -1.34 1.75
N LEU A 182 -16.42 -2.28 1.75
CA LEU A 182 -14.99 -2.04 1.73
C LEU A 182 -14.48 -2.22 0.30
N SER A 183 -13.69 -1.27 -0.16
CA SER A 183 -13.13 -1.26 -1.51
C SER A 183 -11.65 -0.89 -1.51
N PHE A 184 -10.92 -1.36 -2.54
CA PHE A 184 -9.52 -1.04 -2.80
C PHE A 184 -9.42 0.15 -3.78
N ASP A 185 -10.17 1.19 -3.50
CA ASP A 185 -10.20 2.47 -4.23
C ASP A 185 -10.67 3.60 -3.28
N ASP A 186 -11.03 4.76 -3.83
CA ASP A 186 -11.50 5.91 -3.05
C ASP A 186 -12.98 5.82 -2.60
N GLY A 187 -13.60 4.66 -2.73
CA GLY A 187 -15.00 4.44 -2.39
C GLY A 187 -15.98 4.93 -3.45
N ASN A 188 -15.48 5.20 -4.65
CA ASN A 188 -16.32 5.55 -5.80
C ASN A 188 -16.43 4.34 -6.74
N SER A 189 -17.64 3.97 -7.11
CA SER A 189 -17.94 2.86 -8.04
C SER A 189 -17.22 2.96 -9.40
N SER A 190 -16.56 4.08 -9.69
CA SER A 190 -15.75 4.29 -10.88
C SER A 190 -14.31 3.75 -10.79
N ASN A 191 -13.95 3.05 -9.71
CA ASN A 191 -12.58 2.56 -9.46
C ASN A 191 -11.53 3.68 -9.58
N ASN A 192 -11.80 4.81 -8.93
CA ASN A 192 -10.91 5.95 -8.92
C ASN A 192 -9.88 5.81 -7.79
N ALA A 193 -8.64 6.22 -8.02
CA ALA A 193 -7.52 6.07 -7.08
C ALA A 193 -7.36 4.63 -6.54
N PRO A 194 -7.32 3.60 -7.41
CA PRO A 194 -7.26 2.21 -6.99
C PRO A 194 -6.00 1.94 -6.17
N PHE A 195 -6.12 1.11 -5.14
CA PHE A 195 -5.00 0.72 -4.32
C PHE A 195 -4.17 -0.36 -5.02
N TYR A 196 -3.04 0.00 -5.60
CA TYR A 196 -1.99 -0.95 -5.92
C TYR A 196 -0.79 -0.76 -5.02
N GLY A 197 -0.63 -1.77 -4.19
CA GLY A 197 0.40 -1.83 -3.19
C GLY A 197 0.46 -3.24 -2.62
N LYS A 198 1.19 -3.36 -1.55
CA LYS A 198 1.23 -4.57 -0.75
C LYS A 198 0.29 -4.38 0.43
N THR A 199 -0.65 -5.29 0.60
CA THR A 199 -1.55 -5.33 1.75
C THR A 199 -1.22 -6.56 2.57
N LYS A 200 -0.87 -6.36 3.83
CA LYS A 200 -0.56 -7.43 4.77
C LYS A 200 -1.77 -7.73 5.66
N GLU A 201 -2.47 -6.69 6.06
CA GLU A 201 -3.65 -6.80 6.91
C GLU A 201 -4.59 -5.60 6.69
N ILE A 202 -5.89 -5.86 6.77
CA ILE A 202 -6.95 -4.84 6.90
C ILE A 202 -7.85 -5.29 8.03
N GLY A 203 -8.19 -4.37 8.90
CA GLY A 203 -9.13 -4.56 10.00
C GLY A 203 -10.14 -3.42 10.06
N TYR A 204 -11.37 -3.78 10.43
CA TYR A 204 -12.39 -2.80 10.75
C TYR A 204 -13.00 -3.12 12.10
N TYR A 205 -13.22 -2.08 12.91
CA TYR A 205 -13.86 -2.16 14.21
C TYR A 205 -15.07 -1.21 14.20
N ASP A 206 -16.23 -1.71 14.52
CA ASP A 206 -17.49 -0.97 14.55
C ASP A 206 -17.64 -0.06 15.79
N THR A 207 -16.71 -0.18 16.71
CA THR A 207 -16.61 0.63 17.93
C THR A 207 -15.27 1.38 17.97
N ILE A 208 -15.25 2.50 18.69
CA ILE A 208 -13.98 3.21 18.91
C ILE A 208 -13.10 2.42 19.88
N LEU A 209 -11.83 2.37 19.56
CA LEU A 209 -10.76 1.89 20.43
C LEU A 209 -10.15 3.08 21.18
N THR A 210 -9.65 2.83 22.38
CA THR A 210 -8.87 3.81 23.15
C THR A 210 -7.55 4.14 22.46
N ASP A 211 -6.95 5.26 22.78
CA ASP A 211 -5.64 5.64 22.22
C ASP A 211 -4.59 4.56 22.47
N LEU A 212 -4.54 3.99 23.67
CA LEU A 212 -3.61 2.90 24.01
C LEU A 212 -3.83 1.64 23.17
N GLU A 213 -5.08 1.27 22.90
CA GLU A 213 -5.40 0.14 22.03
C GLU A 213 -4.98 0.43 20.57
N LEU A 214 -5.17 1.65 20.08
CA LEU A 214 -4.78 2.08 18.74
C LEU A 214 -3.26 2.16 18.59
N GLU A 215 -2.55 2.68 19.60
CA GLU A 215 -1.10 2.64 19.66
C GLU A 215 -0.57 1.19 19.66
N THR A 216 -1.21 0.31 20.43
CA THR A 216 -0.87 -1.12 20.47
C THR A 216 -1.14 -1.82 19.14
N LEU A 217 -2.30 -1.57 18.53
CA LEU A 217 -2.72 -2.15 17.25
C LEU A 217 -1.76 -1.78 16.12
N THR A 218 -1.30 -0.52 16.12
CA THR A 218 -0.38 0.00 15.09
C THR A 218 1.09 -0.23 15.43
N SER A 219 1.42 -0.72 16.61
CA SER A 219 2.80 -1.00 17.02
C SER A 219 3.36 -2.27 16.39
N TYR A 220 4.70 -2.37 16.38
CA TYR A 220 5.40 -3.60 16.06
C TYR A 220 5.35 -4.57 17.23
N LYS A 221 5.16 -5.85 16.94
CA LYS A 221 5.05 -6.91 17.99
C LYS A 221 6.29 -7.06 18.85
N SER A 222 7.46 -6.66 18.35
CA SER A 222 8.73 -6.70 19.08
C SER A 222 9.76 -5.79 18.42
N TRP A 223 10.86 -5.48 19.13
CA TRP A 223 12.01 -4.80 18.57
C TRP A 223 12.56 -5.50 17.33
N THR A 224 12.69 -6.81 17.37
CA THR A 224 13.17 -7.62 16.23
C THR A 224 12.22 -7.53 15.05
N SER A 225 10.90 -7.54 15.28
CA SER A 225 9.90 -7.33 14.23
C SER A 225 10.04 -5.95 13.59
N MET A 226 10.16 -4.91 14.39
CA MET A 226 10.36 -3.54 13.92
C MET A 226 11.64 -3.41 13.07
N VAL A 227 12.75 -3.92 13.55
CA VAL A 227 14.03 -3.88 12.84
C VAL A 227 13.96 -4.59 11.50
N ASN A 228 13.36 -5.76 11.45
CA ASN A 228 13.21 -6.54 10.23
C ASN A 228 12.25 -5.89 9.23
N GLU A 229 11.11 -5.39 9.71
CA GLU A 229 10.09 -4.79 8.86
C GLU A 229 10.54 -3.43 8.28
N LEU A 230 11.29 -2.65 9.06
CA LEU A 230 11.86 -1.36 8.65
C LEU A 230 13.23 -1.48 7.97
N ASN A 231 13.78 -2.69 7.86
CA ASN A 231 15.11 -2.96 7.31
C ASN A 231 16.21 -2.09 7.97
N LEU A 232 16.14 -1.96 9.29
CA LEU A 232 17.09 -1.15 10.04
C LEU A 232 18.42 -1.88 10.25
N ASN A 233 19.53 -1.18 10.02
CA ASN A 233 20.85 -1.68 10.40
C ASN A 233 21.08 -1.45 11.89
N ILE A 234 21.18 -2.52 12.65
CA ILE A 234 21.53 -2.43 14.08
C ILE A 234 23.05 -2.32 14.19
N ILE A 235 23.53 -1.20 14.72
CA ILE A 235 24.94 -1.04 15.08
C ILE A 235 25.05 -1.42 16.56
N TYR A 236 25.72 -2.51 16.85
CA TYR A 236 26.09 -2.88 18.21
C TYR A 236 27.38 -2.12 18.57
N ASN A 237 27.28 -1.09 19.38
CA ASN A 237 28.43 -0.52 20.06
C ASN A 237 28.67 -1.36 21.30
N GLY A 238 29.65 -2.28 21.22
CA GLY A 238 30.12 -3.08 22.36
C GLY A 238 31.00 -2.25 23.30
#